data_ec10c7643cb84a03bc934c40fc0e9069
#
_entry.id   ec10c7643cb84a03bc934c40fc0e9069
#
_cell.length_a   1.000
_cell.length_b   1.000
_cell.length_c   1.000
_cell.angle_alpha   90.00
_cell.angle_beta   90.00
_cell.angle_gamma   90.00
#
_symmetry.space_group_name_H-M   'P 1'
#
loop_
_entity.id
_entity.type
_entity.pdbx_description
1 polymer ?
#
loop_
_entity_poly.entity_id
_entity_poly.type
_entity_poly.pdbx_seq_one_letter_code
_entity_poly.pdbx_strand_id
1 'polypeptide(L)'
;TVQRCCDFLVRYKDLLYNDPGMDISKTASGGINEDVRFFSDSCSFSTDGQADTVWTIPRESRERLTLHLVNLTGNNAMWNEGKREPVPATGISAAIRLDRPVRGIYCASPDDETLAAQSLHYTAEQTQAGCIYTVKLPDVRYWTAVWVQPEDR
;
A
#
# COMPACT_ATOMS: atom_id res chain seq x y z
N THR A 1 19.76 0.36 -4.50
CA THR A 1 20.44 0.24 -5.79
C THR A 1 19.55 -0.41 -6.83
N VAL A 2 19.87 -0.23 -8.11
CA VAL A 2 19.09 -0.81 -9.24
C VAL A 2 18.97 -2.33 -9.10
N GLN A 3 20.05 -3.03 -8.77
CA GLN A 3 20.03 -4.48 -8.57
C GLN A 3 18.99 -4.89 -7.54
N ARG A 4 18.95 -4.24 -6.38
CA ARG A 4 17.98 -4.56 -5.32
C ARG A 4 16.53 -4.33 -5.76
N CYS A 5 16.26 -3.28 -6.54
CA CYS A 5 14.93 -3.08 -7.13
C CYS A 5 14.57 -4.20 -8.11
N CYS A 6 15.50 -4.63 -8.96
CA CYS A 6 15.27 -5.76 -9.87
C CYS A 6 15.00 -7.06 -9.10
N ASP A 7 15.79 -7.34 -8.06
CA ASP A 7 15.62 -8.53 -7.23
C ASP A 7 14.25 -8.52 -6.52
N PHE A 8 13.79 -7.35 -6.06
CA PHE A 8 12.46 -7.18 -5.49
C PHE A 8 11.36 -7.48 -6.51
N LEU A 9 11.45 -6.93 -7.72
CA LEU A 9 10.47 -7.16 -8.78
C LEU A 9 10.38 -8.64 -9.17
N VAL A 10 11.52 -9.32 -9.25
CA VAL A 10 11.57 -10.77 -9.55
C VAL A 10 10.97 -11.59 -8.42
N ARG A 11 11.32 -11.25 -7.16
CA ARG A 11 10.84 -11.98 -5.98
C ARG A 11 9.32 -11.88 -5.82
N TYR A 12 8.75 -10.72 -6.10
CA TYR A 12 7.33 -10.45 -5.94
C TYR A 12 6.57 -10.38 -7.28
N LYS A 13 7.09 -11.05 -8.32
CA LYS A 13 6.48 -11.05 -9.65
C LYS A 13 5.00 -11.46 -9.66
N ASP A 14 4.62 -12.41 -8.81
CA ASP A 14 3.23 -12.88 -8.75
C ASP A 14 2.28 -11.80 -8.20
N LEU A 15 2.77 -10.99 -7.27
CA LEU A 15 2.05 -9.86 -6.72
C LEU A 15 1.99 -8.68 -7.69
N LEU A 16 3.07 -8.45 -8.44
CA LEU A 16 3.26 -7.23 -9.22
C LEU A 16 2.85 -7.37 -10.68
N TYR A 17 3.01 -8.56 -11.27
CA TYR A 17 2.84 -8.80 -12.70
C TYR A 17 1.83 -9.90 -13.03
N ASN A 18 1.91 -11.06 -12.39
CA ASN A 18 1.07 -12.20 -12.75
C ASN A 18 -0.38 -12.01 -12.27
N ASP A 19 -0.56 -11.39 -11.09
CA ASP A 19 -1.88 -11.09 -10.52
C ASP A 19 -1.87 -9.71 -9.84
N PRO A 20 -1.67 -8.61 -10.60
CA PRO A 20 -1.57 -7.28 -10.03
C PRO A 20 -2.91 -6.73 -9.52
N GLY A 21 -4.02 -7.36 -9.88
CA GLY A 21 -5.36 -6.87 -9.57
C GLY A 21 -5.79 -5.62 -10.35
N MET A 22 -7.01 -5.19 -10.12
CA MET A 22 -7.57 -3.95 -10.66
C MET A 22 -7.38 -2.81 -9.66
N ASP A 23 -7.12 -1.61 -10.15
CA ASP A 23 -7.10 -0.40 -9.33
C ASP A 23 -8.52 -0.13 -8.79
N ILE A 24 -8.64 -0.08 -7.47
CA ILE A 24 -9.88 0.19 -6.74
C ILE A 24 -9.82 1.52 -5.96
N SER A 25 -8.91 2.41 -6.30
CA SER A 25 -8.80 3.72 -5.63
C SER A 25 -10.06 4.57 -5.78
N LYS A 26 -10.84 4.30 -6.83
CA LYS A 26 -12.12 4.96 -7.10
C LYS A 26 -13.26 3.95 -7.18
N THR A 27 -14.43 4.40 -6.77
CA THR A 27 -15.69 3.66 -6.98
C THR A 27 -16.13 3.74 -8.45
N ALA A 28 -17.09 2.90 -8.84
CA ALA A 28 -17.69 2.94 -10.17
C ALA A 28 -18.33 4.31 -10.50
N SER A 29 -18.72 5.07 -9.49
CA SER A 29 -19.26 6.43 -9.63
C SER A 29 -18.19 7.53 -9.71
N GLY A 30 -16.89 7.15 -9.62
CA GLY A 30 -15.75 8.07 -9.70
C GLY A 30 -15.33 8.70 -8.37
N GLY A 31 -16.03 8.42 -7.27
CA GLY A 31 -15.62 8.85 -5.91
C GLY A 31 -14.46 8.03 -5.37
N ILE A 32 -13.80 8.54 -4.34
CA ILE A 32 -12.74 7.80 -3.62
C ILE A 32 -13.36 6.56 -2.97
N ASN A 33 -12.68 5.42 -3.09
CA ASN A 33 -13.07 4.20 -2.41
C ASN A 33 -12.72 4.29 -0.92
N GLU A 34 -13.73 4.36 -0.08
CA GLU A 34 -13.58 4.46 1.38
C GLU A 34 -13.41 3.12 2.09
N ASP A 35 -13.41 2.00 1.37
CA ASP A 35 -13.16 0.68 1.94
C ASP A 35 -11.69 0.48 2.32
N VAL A 36 -10.81 1.30 1.75
CA VAL A 36 -9.38 1.35 2.11
C VAL A 36 -9.02 2.78 2.47
N ARG A 37 -8.75 3.02 3.75
CA ARG A 37 -8.40 4.35 4.26
C ARG A 37 -7.01 4.34 4.88
N PHE A 38 -6.29 5.45 4.72
CA PHE A 38 -4.97 5.64 5.31
C PHE A 38 -4.99 6.84 6.26
N PHE A 39 -4.24 6.73 7.36
CA PHE A 39 -4.15 7.74 8.39
C PHE A 39 -2.70 7.95 8.78
N SER A 40 -2.31 9.20 9.00
CA SER A 40 -1.02 9.59 9.57
C SER A 40 -1.09 11.02 10.07
N ASP A 41 -0.37 11.30 11.15
CA ASP A 41 -0.18 12.67 11.65
C ASP A 41 1.00 13.37 10.96
N SER A 42 1.83 12.63 10.22
CA SER A 42 3.07 13.14 9.61
C SER A 42 3.01 13.38 8.11
N CYS A 43 2.04 12.81 7.41
CA CYS A 43 1.92 12.94 5.96
C CYS A 43 0.46 12.92 5.52
N SER A 44 0.21 13.43 4.33
CA SER A 44 -1.07 13.32 3.62
C SER A 44 -1.01 12.28 2.51
N PHE A 45 -2.18 11.88 2.02
CA PHE A 45 -2.32 10.83 1.02
C PHE A 45 -3.01 11.35 -0.24
N SER A 46 -2.67 10.76 -1.38
CA SER A 46 -3.37 10.98 -2.64
C SER A 46 -3.58 9.68 -3.38
N THR A 47 -4.60 9.63 -4.25
CA THR A 47 -4.89 8.47 -5.12
C THR A 47 -4.43 8.69 -6.57
N ASP A 48 -3.87 9.85 -6.87
CA ASP A 48 -3.47 10.31 -8.21
C ASP A 48 -2.01 10.80 -8.27
N GLY A 49 -1.23 10.56 -7.23
CA GLY A 49 0.20 10.89 -7.22
C GLY A 49 0.50 12.38 -7.08
N GLN A 50 -0.29 13.10 -6.29
CA GLN A 50 -0.02 14.51 -6.02
C GLN A 50 1.34 14.71 -5.34
N ALA A 51 1.99 15.81 -5.67
CA ALA A 51 3.23 16.23 -5.04
C ALA A 51 3.07 16.37 -3.53
N ASP A 52 4.13 16.09 -2.80
CA ASP A 52 4.18 16.20 -1.34
C ASP A 52 3.17 15.32 -0.58
N THR A 53 2.79 14.19 -1.16
CA THR A 53 1.91 13.20 -0.53
C THR A 53 2.50 11.80 -0.59
N VAL A 54 1.92 10.87 0.15
CA VAL A 54 2.08 9.44 -0.11
C VAL A 54 1.00 9.01 -1.11
N TRP A 55 1.42 8.58 -2.28
CA TRP A 55 0.52 8.06 -3.28
C TRP A 55 0.10 6.64 -2.92
N THR A 56 -1.19 6.42 -2.76
CA THR A 56 -1.75 5.12 -2.41
C THR A 56 -2.47 4.51 -3.61
N ILE A 57 -2.11 3.28 -3.96
CA ILE A 57 -2.67 2.56 -5.09
C ILE A 57 -3.20 1.22 -4.59
N PRO A 58 -4.46 1.16 -4.13
CA PRO A 58 -5.11 -0.11 -3.78
C PRO A 58 -5.51 -0.87 -5.05
N ARG A 59 -5.15 -2.15 -5.09
CA ARG A 59 -5.47 -3.04 -6.22
C ARG A 59 -6.08 -4.34 -5.68
N GLU A 60 -7.16 -4.77 -6.28
CA GLU A 60 -7.86 -5.98 -5.88
C GLU A 60 -7.86 -7.03 -6.99
N SER A 61 -7.52 -8.25 -6.62
CA SER A 61 -7.69 -9.44 -7.45
C SER A 61 -8.60 -10.46 -6.75
N ARG A 62 -8.82 -11.61 -7.38
CA ARG A 62 -9.56 -12.71 -6.74
C ARG A 62 -8.81 -13.28 -5.54
N GLU A 63 -7.48 -13.24 -5.57
CA GLU A 63 -6.60 -13.87 -4.60
C GLU A 63 -6.27 -12.95 -3.41
N ARG A 64 -6.22 -11.63 -3.65
CA ARG A 64 -5.72 -10.71 -2.63
C ARG A 64 -6.08 -9.25 -2.90
N LEU A 65 -5.94 -8.44 -1.85
CA LEU A 65 -5.88 -6.99 -1.94
C LEU A 65 -4.43 -6.55 -1.77
N THR A 66 -3.92 -5.74 -2.67
CA THR A 66 -2.57 -5.18 -2.60
C THR A 66 -2.64 -3.66 -2.50
N LEU A 67 -1.86 -3.08 -1.59
CA LEU A 67 -1.77 -1.65 -1.38
C LEU A 67 -0.33 -1.22 -1.70
N HIS A 68 -0.15 -0.37 -2.70
CA HIS A 68 1.14 0.25 -2.96
C HIS A 68 1.17 1.64 -2.35
N LEU A 69 2.21 1.94 -1.59
CA LEU A 69 2.47 3.25 -1.03
C LEU A 69 3.76 3.78 -1.62
N VAL A 70 3.66 4.84 -2.42
CA VAL A 70 4.79 5.52 -3.05
C VAL A 70 4.97 6.87 -2.38
N ASN A 71 6.13 7.08 -1.76
CA ASN A 71 6.40 8.29 -1.00
C ASN A 71 6.88 9.42 -1.92
N LEU A 72 6.06 10.44 -2.09
CA LEU A 72 6.35 11.66 -2.85
C LEU A 72 6.55 12.88 -1.93
N THR A 73 6.63 12.68 -0.61
CA THR A 73 6.78 13.78 0.35
C THR A 73 8.08 14.56 0.12
N GLY A 74 8.00 15.87 0.27
CA GLY A 74 9.14 16.76 0.04
C GLY A 74 9.50 17.00 -1.43
N ASN A 75 8.73 16.44 -2.38
CA ASN A 75 8.91 16.66 -3.81
C ASN A 75 7.83 17.56 -4.39
N ASN A 76 8.21 18.35 -5.40
CA ASN A 76 7.29 19.19 -6.17
C ASN A 76 6.79 18.43 -7.43
N ALA A 77 5.86 19.06 -8.16
CA ALA A 77 5.28 18.51 -9.39
C ALA A 77 6.16 18.72 -10.64
N MET A 78 7.33 19.33 -10.52
CA MET A 78 8.19 19.65 -11.66
C MET A 78 8.96 18.43 -12.13
N TRP A 79 8.62 17.91 -13.29
CA TRP A 79 9.20 16.68 -13.84
C TRP A 79 10.66 16.81 -14.29
N ASN A 80 11.07 17.97 -14.71
CA ASN A 80 12.39 18.26 -15.26
C ASN A 80 13.40 18.75 -14.21
N GLU A 81 12.99 18.85 -12.96
CA GLU A 81 13.89 19.16 -11.85
C GLU A 81 14.41 17.88 -11.20
N GLY A 82 15.64 17.93 -10.68
CA GLY A 82 16.18 16.85 -9.90
C GLY A 82 15.33 16.59 -8.64
N LYS A 83 14.96 15.34 -8.42
CA LYS A 83 14.16 14.97 -7.24
C LYS A 83 15.05 14.79 -6.02
N ARG A 84 14.56 15.27 -4.89
CA ARG A 84 15.20 15.05 -3.59
C ARG A 84 14.80 13.67 -3.05
N GLU A 85 15.63 13.16 -2.15
CA GLU A 85 15.22 12.01 -1.35
C GLU A 85 13.98 12.41 -0.54
N PRO A 86 12.90 11.63 -0.59
CA PRO A 86 11.69 11.95 0.16
C PRO A 86 11.96 11.84 1.66
N VAL A 87 11.26 12.65 2.44
CA VAL A 87 11.23 12.50 3.90
C VAL A 87 10.47 11.20 4.20
N PRO A 88 11.02 10.28 5.01
CA PRO A 88 10.30 9.06 5.36
C PRO A 88 8.91 9.36 5.93
N ALA A 89 7.90 8.75 5.34
CA ALA A 89 6.53 8.87 5.82
C ALA A 89 6.32 7.90 6.98
N THR A 90 5.97 8.43 8.15
CA THR A 90 5.91 7.69 9.40
C THR A 90 4.52 7.65 10.00
N GLY A 91 4.29 6.76 10.96
CA GLY A 91 3.04 6.70 11.70
C GLY A 91 1.81 6.38 10.85
N ILE A 92 1.98 5.65 9.75
CA ILE A 92 0.90 5.30 8.83
C ILE A 92 0.11 4.13 9.40
N SER A 93 -1.21 4.26 9.40
CA SER A 93 -2.15 3.18 9.65
C SER A 93 -3.11 3.05 8.47
N ALA A 94 -3.54 1.83 8.17
CA ALA A 94 -4.57 1.54 7.18
C ALA A 94 -5.76 0.88 7.86
N ALA A 95 -6.97 1.29 7.47
CA ALA A 95 -8.23 0.62 7.82
C ALA A 95 -8.83 0.06 6.54
N ILE A 96 -9.02 -1.26 6.51
CA ILE A 96 -9.43 -2.02 5.34
C ILE A 96 -10.73 -2.74 5.65
N ARG A 97 -11.82 -2.40 4.94
CA ARG A 97 -13.09 -3.08 5.07
C ARG A 97 -13.18 -4.21 4.06
N LEU A 98 -13.42 -5.42 4.56
CA LEU A 98 -13.59 -6.62 3.76
C LEU A 98 -14.81 -7.41 4.22
N ASP A 99 -15.42 -8.12 3.29
CA ASP A 99 -16.56 -9.01 3.54
C ASP A 99 -16.13 -10.45 3.84
N ARG A 100 -14.85 -10.73 3.85
CA ARG A 100 -14.26 -12.06 4.06
C ARG A 100 -13.16 -12.04 5.11
N PRO A 101 -12.95 -13.17 5.83
CA PRO A 101 -11.90 -13.30 6.82
C PRO A 101 -10.51 -13.13 6.20
N VAL A 102 -9.57 -12.64 6.99
CA VAL A 102 -8.18 -12.38 6.61
C VAL A 102 -7.26 -13.37 7.31
N ARG A 103 -6.47 -14.11 6.53
CA ARG A 103 -5.45 -15.04 7.00
C ARG A 103 -4.20 -14.31 7.49
N GLY A 104 -3.84 -13.19 6.86
CA GLY A 104 -2.68 -12.39 7.24
C GLY A 104 -2.55 -11.13 6.41
N ILE A 105 -1.81 -10.18 6.95
CA ILE A 105 -1.41 -8.95 6.27
C ILE A 105 0.11 -8.90 6.29
N TYR A 106 0.70 -8.65 5.15
CA TYR A 106 2.14 -8.67 4.94
C TYR A 106 2.60 -7.41 4.23
N CYS A 107 3.87 -7.06 4.39
CA CYS A 107 4.50 -6.01 3.61
C CYS A 107 5.91 -6.38 3.16
N ALA A 108 6.38 -5.73 2.14
CA ALA A 108 7.77 -5.77 1.68
C ALA A 108 8.12 -4.46 0.96
N SER A 109 9.38 -4.12 0.97
CA SER A 109 9.89 -2.92 0.33
C SER A 109 11.23 -3.19 -0.36
N PRO A 110 11.48 -2.60 -1.55
CA PRO A 110 12.80 -2.61 -2.15
C PRO A 110 13.82 -1.76 -1.37
N ASP A 111 13.35 -0.96 -0.41
CA ASP A 111 14.18 -0.16 0.47
C ASP A 111 14.83 -1.00 1.58
N ASP A 112 14.24 -2.16 1.90
CA ASP A 112 14.76 -3.08 2.90
C ASP A 112 15.92 -3.90 2.35
N GLU A 113 16.93 -4.15 3.19
CA GLU A 113 18.12 -4.89 2.77
C GLU A 113 17.82 -6.36 2.43
N THR A 114 16.93 -6.98 3.18
CA THR A 114 16.62 -8.40 3.04
C THR A 114 15.61 -8.70 1.95
N LEU A 115 14.82 -7.71 1.52
CA LEU A 115 13.66 -7.87 0.64
C LEU A 115 12.63 -8.90 1.14
N ALA A 116 12.69 -9.27 2.40
CA ALA A 116 11.82 -10.29 2.98
C ALA A 116 10.44 -9.72 3.26
N ALA A 117 9.41 -10.54 3.03
CA ALA A 117 8.07 -10.23 3.50
C ALA A 117 8.02 -10.22 5.03
N GLN A 118 7.38 -9.22 5.58
CA GLN A 118 7.13 -9.08 7.02
C GLN A 118 5.64 -9.26 7.28
N SER A 119 5.30 -10.05 8.29
CA SER A 119 3.92 -10.17 8.78
C SER A 119 3.59 -8.96 9.64
N LEU A 120 2.44 -8.35 9.42
CA LEU A 120 1.96 -7.20 10.16
C LEU A 120 0.87 -7.62 11.16
N HIS A 121 0.95 -7.09 12.37
CA HIS A 121 -0.13 -7.21 13.34
C HIS A 121 -1.30 -6.33 12.93
N TYR A 122 -2.50 -6.85 13.05
CA TYR A 122 -3.74 -6.13 12.78
C TYR A 122 -4.80 -6.44 13.81
N THR A 123 -5.75 -5.54 13.96
CA THR A 123 -6.99 -5.75 14.72
C THR A 123 -8.15 -5.89 13.76
N ALA A 124 -9.18 -6.63 14.16
CA ALA A 124 -10.38 -6.85 13.38
C ALA A 124 -11.61 -6.43 14.19
N GLU A 125 -12.47 -5.61 13.59
CA GLU A 125 -13.72 -5.15 14.19
C GLU A 125 -14.88 -5.48 13.26
N GLN A 126 -15.82 -6.28 13.74
CA GLN A 126 -17.01 -6.62 12.97
C GLN A 126 -18.01 -5.47 12.99
N THR A 127 -18.47 -5.05 11.82
CA THR A 127 -19.49 -4.02 11.64
C THR A 127 -20.67 -4.57 10.84
N GLN A 128 -21.74 -3.80 10.72
CA GLN A 128 -22.89 -4.17 9.86
C GLN A 128 -22.51 -4.23 8.37
N ALA A 129 -21.48 -3.48 7.96
CA ALA A 129 -21.03 -3.37 6.57
C ALA A 129 -19.84 -4.27 6.23
N GLY A 130 -19.46 -5.20 7.10
CA GLY A 130 -18.31 -6.08 6.96
C GLY A 130 -17.31 -5.93 8.11
N CYS A 131 -16.17 -6.60 8.01
CA CYS A 131 -15.12 -6.52 9.00
C CYS A 131 -14.08 -5.45 8.62
N ILE A 132 -13.74 -4.60 9.58
CA ILE A 132 -12.69 -3.59 9.41
C ILE A 132 -11.40 -4.12 10.03
N TYR A 133 -10.37 -4.24 9.21
CA TYR A 133 -9.02 -4.61 9.62
C TYR A 133 -8.15 -3.37 9.72
N THR A 134 -7.65 -3.08 10.91
CA THR A 134 -6.76 -1.94 11.14
C THR A 134 -5.34 -2.44 11.35
N VAL A 135 -4.42 -1.93 10.57
CA VAL A 135 -3.01 -2.33 10.55
C VAL A 135 -2.09 -1.11 10.61
N LYS A 136 -1.05 -1.22 11.43
CA LYS A 136 0.04 -0.25 11.48
C LYS A 136 1.09 -0.63 10.45
N LEU A 137 1.43 0.31 9.58
CA LEU A 137 2.41 0.09 8.51
C LEU A 137 3.80 0.54 8.96
N PRO A 138 4.88 -0.07 8.44
CA PRO A 138 6.23 0.44 8.63
C PRO A 138 6.40 1.80 7.95
N ASP A 139 7.45 2.51 8.31
CA ASP A 139 7.82 3.77 7.67
C ASP A 139 8.08 3.54 6.18
N VAL A 140 7.55 4.42 5.35
CA VAL A 140 7.71 4.35 3.90
C VAL A 140 8.80 5.32 3.47
N ARG A 141 9.92 4.79 2.97
CA ARG A 141 11.02 5.62 2.47
C ARG A 141 10.78 6.02 1.01
N TYR A 142 10.72 5.06 0.09
CA TYR A 142 10.39 5.28 -1.33
C TYR A 142 9.12 4.54 -1.73
N TRP A 143 9.09 3.24 -1.51
CA TRP A 143 7.96 2.40 -1.91
C TRP A 143 7.81 1.20 -0.97
N THR A 144 6.59 0.95 -0.54
CA THR A 144 6.20 -0.25 0.20
C THR A 144 4.99 -0.89 -0.46
N ALA A 145 5.05 -2.19 -0.67
CA ALA A 145 3.91 -3.00 -1.04
C ALA A 145 3.36 -3.70 0.20
N VAL A 146 2.06 -3.58 0.43
CA VAL A 146 1.31 -4.27 1.49
C VAL A 146 0.28 -5.16 0.82
N TRP A 147 0.11 -6.41 1.28
CA TRP A 147 -0.97 -7.24 0.75
C TRP A 147 -1.71 -7.95 1.87
N VAL A 148 -3.00 -8.07 1.64
CA VAL A 148 -3.95 -8.76 2.51
C VAL A 148 -4.23 -10.11 1.87
N GLN A 149 -3.92 -11.18 2.60
CA GLN A 149 -4.23 -12.54 2.20
C GLN A 149 -5.54 -12.96 2.86
N PRO A 150 -6.63 -13.11 2.10
CA PRO A 150 -7.87 -13.63 2.67
C PRO A 150 -7.73 -15.12 2.98
N GLU A 151 -8.62 -15.63 3.84
CA GLU A 151 -8.79 -17.07 4.04
C GLU A 151 -9.35 -17.71 2.76
N ASP A 152 -8.94 -18.96 2.52
CA ASP A 152 -9.48 -19.76 1.43
C ASP A 152 -10.99 -20.01 1.67
N ARG A 153 -11.76 -19.96 0.60
CA ARG A 153 -13.20 -20.25 0.64
C ARG A 153 -13.46 -21.74 0.81
#